data_6c8a5329b04591d243e406a2bc4f77a2
#
_entry.id   6c8a5329b04591d243e406a2bc4f77a2
#
_cell.length_a   1.000
_cell.length_b   1.000
_cell.length_c   1.000
_cell.angle_alpha   90.00
_cell.angle_beta   90.00
_cell.angle_gamma   90.00
#
_symmetry.space_group_name_H-M   'P 1'
#
loop_
_entity.id
_entity.type
_entity.pdbx_description
1 polymer ?
#
loop_
_entity_poly.entity_id
_entity_poly.type
_entity_poly.pdbx_seq_one_letter_code
_entity_poly.pdbx_strand_id
1 'polypeptide(L)'
;MPALRLAQEEYGWLSPDALREVADALEVTPAFCKSIASFYDQFHLAPVGEHLIEVCTNVSCAVVGAQQVLEAFEHECGCHAGETSADGKFTVRTIECLGGCGWGTIVSVDHHYRTYVKPDDVPQIVEELRAE
;
A
#
# COMPACT_ATOMS: atom_id res chain seq x y z
N MET A 1 -15.63 4.44 -8.89
CA MET A 1 -14.46 3.53 -8.80
C MET A 1 -13.44 3.73 -9.95
N PRO A 2 -13.74 3.50 -11.24
CA PRO A 2 -12.75 3.66 -12.31
C PRO A 2 -12.14 5.06 -12.39
N ALA A 3 -12.94 6.12 -12.25
CA ALA A 3 -12.46 7.50 -12.28
C ALA A 3 -11.51 7.84 -11.12
N LEU A 4 -11.78 7.34 -9.92
CA LEU A 4 -10.87 7.49 -8.77
C LEU A 4 -9.54 6.78 -9.00
N ARG A 5 -9.56 5.61 -9.64
CA ARG A 5 -8.34 4.89 -9.97
C ARG A 5 -7.50 5.63 -11.00
N LEU A 6 -8.11 6.15 -12.06
CA LEU A 6 -7.40 6.96 -13.06
C LEU A 6 -6.78 8.22 -12.44
N ALA A 7 -7.52 8.92 -11.57
CA ALA A 7 -7.00 10.08 -10.88
C ALA A 7 -5.82 9.72 -9.95
N GLN A 8 -5.90 8.59 -9.26
CA GLN A 8 -4.79 8.13 -8.41
C GLN A 8 -3.56 7.72 -9.22
N GLU A 9 -3.73 7.08 -10.37
CA GLU A 9 -2.64 6.75 -11.29
C GLU A 9 -1.94 8.01 -11.82
N GLU A 10 -2.71 9.09 -12.09
CA GLU A 10 -2.17 10.36 -12.58
C GLU A 10 -1.47 11.17 -11.50
N TYR A 11 -2.06 11.28 -10.31
CA TYR A 11 -1.59 12.17 -9.24
C TYR A 11 -0.83 11.45 -8.11
N GLY A 12 -0.74 10.13 -8.15
CA GLY A 12 -0.12 9.30 -7.12
C GLY A 12 -0.98 9.06 -5.88
N TRP A 13 -1.88 9.98 -5.55
CA TRP A 13 -2.83 9.87 -4.45
C TRP A 13 -4.05 10.78 -4.68
N LEU A 14 -5.12 10.50 -3.96
CA LEU A 14 -6.38 11.26 -4.07
C LEU A 14 -6.37 12.46 -3.11
N SER A 15 -5.73 13.54 -3.54
CA SER A 15 -5.76 14.82 -2.83
C SER A 15 -7.19 15.42 -2.82
N PRO A 16 -7.48 16.39 -1.94
CA PRO A 16 -8.74 17.11 -1.99
C PRO A 16 -9.05 17.72 -3.36
N ASP A 17 -8.04 18.18 -4.08
CA ASP A 17 -8.21 18.74 -5.43
C ASP A 17 -8.49 17.66 -6.47
N ALA A 18 -7.80 16.50 -6.42
CA ALA A 18 -8.10 15.36 -7.26
C ALA A 18 -9.52 14.83 -7.04
N LEU A 19 -9.98 14.77 -5.78
CA LEU A 19 -11.34 14.37 -5.46
C LEU A 19 -12.40 15.35 -6.00
N ARG A 20 -12.12 16.67 -5.97
CA ARG A 20 -13.00 17.68 -6.59
C ARG A 20 -13.09 17.50 -8.09
N GLU A 21 -11.95 17.31 -8.75
CA GLU A 21 -11.91 17.10 -10.20
C GLU A 21 -12.72 15.87 -10.64
N VAL A 22 -12.58 14.74 -9.94
CA VAL A 22 -13.39 13.53 -10.18
C VAL A 22 -14.86 13.80 -9.92
N ALA A 23 -15.18 14.50 -8.83
CA ALA A 23 -16.55 14.83 -8.46
C ALA A 23 -17.22 15.70 -9.53
N ASP A 24 -16.54 16.72 -10.03
CA ASP A 24 -17.03 17.61 -11.09
C ASP A 24 -17.25 16.83 -12.39
N ALA A 25 -16.31 15.96 -12.79
CA ALA A 25 -16.43 15.15 -13.99
C ALA A 25 -17.59 14.14 -13.95
N LEU A 26 -17.95 13.67 -12.76
CA LEU A 26 -19.03 12.69 -12.58
C LEU A 26 -20.36 13.32 -12.11
N GLU A 27 -20.40 14.65 -11.95
CA GLU A 27 -21.57 15.38 -11.44
C GLU A 27 -22.07 14.88 -10.07
N VAL A 28 -21.10 14.56 -9.18
CA VAL A 28 -21.35 14.13 -7.79
C VAL A 28 -20.65 15.07 -6.80
N THR A 29 -20.85 14.87 -5.51
CA THR A 29 -20.18 15.69 -4.50
C THR A 29 -18.75 15.16 -4.17
N PRO A 30 -17.79 16.03 -3.83
CA PRO A 30 -16.48 15.60 -3.35
C PRO A 30 -16.55 14.70 -2.11
N ALA A 31 -17.52 14.94 -1.22
CA ALA A 31 -17.75 14.11 -0.04
C ALA A 31 -18.14 12.68 -0.41
N PHE A 32 -18.96 12.51 -1.46
CA PHE A 32 -19.30 11.18 -1.98
C PHE A 32 -18.07 10.44 -2.51
N CYS A 33 -17.23 11.11 -3.31
CA CYS A 33 -15.97 10.55 -3.81
C CYS A 33 -15.04 10.16 -2.65
N LYS A 34 -14.89 11.01 -1.64
CA LYS A 34 -14.07 10.74 -0.46
C LYS A 34 -14.61 9.56 0.36
N SER A 35 -15.92 9.41 0.49
CA SER A 35 -16.53 8.30 1.22
C SER A 35 -16.19 6.96 0.57
N ILE A 36 -16.21 6.88 -0.75
CA ILE A 36 -15.80 5.69 -1.51
C ILE A 36 -14.30 5.43 -1.35
N ALA A 37 -13.49 6.46 -1.53
CA ALA A 37 -12.03 6.35 -1.41
C ALA A 37 -11.58 5.93 0.00
N SER A 38 -12.28 6.37 1.04
CA SER A 38 -11.96 5.98 2.42
C SER A 38 -12.39 4.55 2.79
N PHE A 39 -13.33 3.99 2.05
CA PHE A 39 -13.81 2.63 2.29
C PHE A 39 -12.91 1.54 1.68
N TYR A 40 -12.34 1.80 0.52
CA TYR A 40 -11.53 0.82 -0.22
C TYR A 40 -10.03 1.05 -0.01
N ASP A 41 -9.31 0.06 0.50
CA ASP A 41 -7.88 0.11 0.82
C ASP A 41 -6.98 0.41 -0.39
N GLN A 42 -7.46 0.15 -1.62
CA GLN A 42 -6.72 0.45 -2.84
C GLN A 42 -6.52 1.95 -3.12
N PHE A 43 -7.27 2.81 -2.44
CA PHE A 43 -7.17 4.26 -2.60
C PHE A 43 -6.34 4.91 -1.50
N HIS A 44 -5.52 5.88 -1.88
CA HIS A 44 -4.62 6.60 -0.99
C HIS A 44 -5.13 8.03 -0.78
N LEU A 45 -5.52 8.36 0.44
CA LEU A 45 -5.97 9.71 0.84
C LEU A 45 -4.84 10.56 1.43
N ALA A 46 -3.63 10.04 1.46
CA ALA A 46 -2.40 10.72 1.86
C ALA A 46 -1.29 10.39 0.86
N PRO A 47 -0.25 11.22 0.73
CA PRO A 47 0.88 10.91 -0.12
C PRO A 47 1.51 9.57 0.24
N VAL A 48 1.88 8.80 -0.78
CA VAL A 48 2.65 7.55 -0.66
C VAL A 48 4.02 7.74 -1.29
N GLY A 49 4.99 6.93 -0.86
CA GLY A 49 6.33 6.93 -1.46
C GLY A 49 6.33 6.37 -2.89
N GLU A 50 7.50 6.32 -3.50
CA GLU A 50 7.68 5.72 -4.84
C GLU A 50 7.24 4.26 -4.86
N HIS A 51 7.50 3.53 -3.78
CA HIS A 51 7.12 2.14 -3.61
C HIS A 51 6.19 1.98 -2.40
N LEU A 52 5.06 1.33 -2.62
CA LEU A 52 4.10 0.98 -1.58
C LEU A 52 4.24 -0.50 -1.22
N ILE A 53 4.60 -0.76 0.03
CA ILE A 53 4.76 -2.10 0.59
C ILE A 53 3.63 -2.37 1.58
N GLU A 54 2.82 -3.37 1.29
CA GLU A 54 1.66 -3.76 2.09
C GLU A 54 1.82 -5.18 2.60
N VAL A 55 1.94 -5.35 3.90
CA VAL A 55 2.10 -6.65 4.54
C VAL A 55 0.77 -7.15 5.06
N CYS A 56 0.33 -8.32 4.60
CA CYS A 56 -0.87 -8.97 5.12
C CYS A 56 -0.63 -9.46 6.54
N THR A 57 -1.45 -9.01 7.48
CA THR A 57 -1.35 -9.36 8.91
C THR A 57 -2.55 -10.16 9.42
N ASN A 58 -3.39 -10.68 8.53
CA ASN A 58 -4.53 -11.51 8.92
C ASN A 58 -4.05 -12.87 9.46
N VAL A 59 -4.97 -13.63 10.03
CA VAL A 59 -4.68 -14.80 10.85
C VAL A 59 -3.75 -15.82 10.19
N SER A 60 -3.97 -16.17 8.94
CA SER A 60 -3.11 -17.13 8.21
C SER A 60 -1.68 -16.62 8.03
N CYS A 61 -1.51 -15.37 7.67
CA CYS A 61 -0.19 -14.74 7.54
C CYS A 61 0.46 -14.51 8.90
N ALA A 62 -0.31 -14.09 9.91
CA ALA A 62 0.17 -13.92 11.28
C ALA A 62 0.77 -15.21 11.86
N VAL A 63 0.11 -16.36 11.65
CA VAL A 63 0.58 -17.67 12.12
C VAL A 63 1.92 -18.09 11.49
N VAL A 64 2.16 -17.70 10.24
CA VAL A 64 3.39 -18.05 9.51
C VAL A 64 4.48 -16.98 9.57
N GLY A 65 4.32 -15.94 10.40
CA GLY A 65 5.38 -14.98 10.71
C GLY A 65 5.23 -13.60 10.05
N ALA A 66 4.01 -13.15 9.73
CA ALA A 66 3.80 -11.84 9.13
C ALA A 66 4.36 -10.67 9.97
N GLN A 67 4.30 -10.78 11.30
CA GLN A 67 4.84 -9.74 12.19
C GLN A 67 6.35 -9.57 12.01
N GLN A 68 7.10 -10.65 11.92
CA GLN A 68 8.55 -10.62 11.69
C GLN A 68 8.90 -10.07 10.30
N VAL A 69 8.07 -10.37 9.28
CA VAL A 69 8.23 -9.81 7.94
C VAL A 69 7.97 -8.30 7.96
N LEU A 70 6.93 -7.85 8.65
CA LEU A 70 6.63 -6.43 8.81
C LEU A 70 7.79 -5.68 9.50
N GLU A 71 8.29 -6.19 10.62
CA GLU A 71 9.42 -5.62 11.36
C GLU A 71 10.69 -5.55 10.50
N ALA A 72 10.93 -6.54 9.66
CA ALA A 72 12.04 -6.54 8.73
C ALA A 72 11.89 -5.42 7.67
N PHE A 73 10.69 -5.21 7.11
CA PHE A 73 10.44 -4.09 6.20
C PHE A 73 10.57 -2.73 6.90
N GLU A 74 10.05 -2.58 8.11
CA GLU A 74 10.21 -1.35 8.89
C GLU A 74 11.68 -1.00 9.11
N HIS A 75 12.49 -2.00 9.44
CA HIS A 75 13.94 -1.83 9.64
C HIS A 75 14.65 -1.45 8.33
N GLU A 76 14.42 -2.19 7.25
CA GLU A 76 15.11 -1.97 5.97
C GLU A 76 14.68 -0.67 5.27
N CYS A 77 13.41 -0.29 5.38
CA CYS A 77 12.89 0.95 4.81
C CYS A 77 13.11 2.18 5.71
N GLY A 78 13.40 1.98 6.99
CA GLY A 78 13.62 3.05 7.96
C GLY A 78 12.37 3.85 8.30
N CYS A 79 11.20 3.22 8.27
CA CYS A 79 9.92 3.82 8.65
C CYS A 79 8.99 2.77 9.27
N HIS A 80 8.08 3.21 10.13
CA HIS A 80 7.10 2.32 10.74
C HIS A 80 5.87 2.12 9.84
N ALA A 81 5.11 1.06 10.13
CA ALA A 81 3.86 0.79 9.44
C ALA A 81 2.90 1.99 9.52
N GLY A 82 2.40 2.43 8.38
CA GLY A 82 1.59 3.64 8.23
C GLY A 82 2.38 4.90 7.90
N GLU A 83 3.69 4.80 7.80
CA GLU A 83 4.57 5.93 7.51
C GLU A 83 5.29 5.79 6.17
N THR A 84 5.80 6.90 5.68
CA THR A 84 6.69 6.97 4.52
C THR A 84 8.11 7.27 4.98
N SER A 85 9.10 6.60 4.37
CA SER A 85 10.51 6.83 4.68
C SER A 85 10.92 8.28 4.44
N ALA A 86 11.93 8.75 5.17
CA ALA A 86 12.37 10.16 5.12
C ALA A 86 12.85 10.59 3.71
N ASP A 87 13.35 9.66 2.90
CA ASP A 87 13.76 9.90 1.52
C ASP A 87 12.58 9.88 0.52
N GLY A 88 11.36 9.58 0.98
CA GLY A 88 10.16 9.51 0.14
C GLY A 88 10.08 8.26 -0.75
N LYS A 89 10.98 7.30 -0.59
CA LYS A 89 11.02 6.10 -1.45
C LYS A 89 9.98 5.05 -1.07
N PHE A 90 9.84 4.78 0.22
CA PHE A 90 9.03 3.66 0.70
C PHE A 90 7.88 4.12 1.59
N THR A 91 6.71 3.58 1.36
CA THR A 91 5.61 3.58 2.33
C THR A 91 5.35 2.14 2.74
N VAL A 92 5.48 1.86 4.03
CA VAL A 92 5.17 0.54 4.60
C VAL A 92 3.85 0.63 5.32
N ARG A 93 2.95 -0.31 5.07
CA ARG A 93 1.69 -0.42 5.82
C ARG A 93 1.25 -1.86 5.98
N THR A 94 0.37 -2.09 6.94
CA THR A 94 -0.36 -3.35 7.07
C THR A 94 -1.62 -3.32 6.24
N ILE A 95 -2.05 -4.48 5.78
CA ILE A 95 -3.34 -4.66 5.13
C ILE A 95 -4.05 -5.85 5.76
N GLU A 96 -5.38 -5.76 5.89
CA GLU A 96 -6.18 -6.77 6.58
C GLU A 96 -6.14 -8.13 5.87
N CYS A 97 -6.27 -8.16 4.53
CA CYS A 97 -6.20 -9.40 3.79
C CYS A 97 -5.89 -9.16 2.31
N LEU A 98 -4.94 -9.92 1.76
CA LEU A 98 -4.61 -9.94 0.32
C LEU A 98 -5.22 -11.15 -0.41
N GLY A 99 -5.99 -11.99 0.27
CA GLY A 99 -6.76 -13.08 -0.34
C GLY A 99 -5.97 -14.33 -0.71
N GLY A 100 -4.70 -14.42 -0.34
CA GLY A 100 -3.82 -15.55 -0.68
C GLY A 100 -3.42 -16.41 0.52
N CYS A 101 -4.37 -16.78 1.37
CA CYS A 101 -4.12 -17.42 2.67
C CYS A 101 -3.29 -18.71 2.63
N GLY A 102 -3.28 -19.44 1.50
CA GLY A 102 -2.47 -20.64 1.32
C GLY A 102 -0.98 -20.37 0.98
N TRP A 103 -0.61 -19.10 0.74
CA TRP A 103 0.73 -18.69 0.32
C TRP A 103 1.36 -17.65 1.26
N GLY A 104 0.96 -17.68 2.53
CA GLY A 104 1.46 -16.74 3.55
C GLY A 104 2.97 -16.87 3.82
N THR A 105 3.69 -15.84 4.17
CA THR A 105 3.23 -14.46 4.30
C THR A 105 3.14 -13.82 2.91
N ILE A 106 2.05 -13.07 2.68
CA ILE A 106 1.88 -12.35 1.44
C ILE A 106 2.19 -10.88 1.66
N VAL A 107 2.94 -10.33 0.74
CA VAL A 107 3.28 -8.91 0.66
C VAL A 107 2.89 -8.40 -0.72
N SER A 108 2.21 -7.27 -0.77
CA SER A 108 2.00 -6.52 -2.01
C SER A 108 3.08 -5.44 -2.12
N VAL A 109 3.77 -5.41 -3.23
CA VAL A 109 4.73 -4.36 -3.59
C VAL A 109 4.23 -3.72 -4.88
N ASP A 110 3.84 -2.46 -4.80
CA ASP A 110 3.29 -1.70 -5.94
C ASP A 110 2.17 -2.46 -6.65
N HIS A 111 1.26 -3.06 -5.85
CA HIS A 111 0.14 -3.89 -6.29
C HIS A 111 0.53 -5.25 -6.93
N HIS A 112 1.80 -5.66 -6.84
CA HIS A 112 2.26 -6.98 -7.26
C HIS A 112 2.50 -7.88 -6.04
N TYR A 113 1.89 -9.06 -6.03
CA TYR A 113 1.96 -9.98 -4.90
C TYR A 113 3.27 -10.77 -4.90
N ARG A 114 3.90 -10.80 -3.72
CA ARG A 114 5.00 -11.70 -3.40
C ARG A 114 4.51 -12.68 -2.33
N THR A 115 4.69 -13.96 -2.59
CA THR A 115 4.18 -15.06 -1.74
C THR A 115 5.31 -15.73 -0.99
N TYR A 116 4.98 -16.39 0.11
CA TYR A 116 5.95 -17.11 0.96
C TYR A 116 7.10 -16.24 1.45
N VAL A 117 6.87 -14.94 1.63
CA VAL A 117 7.91 -13.98 2.03
C VAL A 117 8.34 -14.27 3.47
N LYS A 118 9.64 -14.39 3.67
CA LYS A 118 10.29 -14.56 4.97
C LYS A 118 11.07 -13.30 5.35
N PRO A 119 11.38 -13.09 6.63
CA PRO A 119 12.21 -11.95 7.04
C PRO A 119 13.55 -11.86 6.31
N ASP A 120 14.16 -13.01 6.01
CA ASP A 120 15.46 -13.08 5.31
C ASP A 120 15.39 -12.65 3.83
N ASP A 121 14.20 -12.65 3.23
CA ASP A 121 13.99 -12.24 1.84
C ASP A 121 13.87 -10.70 1.72
N VAL A 122 13.50 -10.03 2.82
CA VAL A 122 13.18 -8.60 2.84
C VAL A 122 14.34 -7.70 2.39
N PRO A 123 15.59 -7.89 2.87
CA PRO A 123 16.71 -7.05 2.42
C PRO A 123 16.91 -7.09 0.90
N GLN A 124 16.78 -8.27 0.29
CA GLN A 124 16.89 -8.41 -1.16
C GLN A 124 15.76 -7.68 -1.89
N ILE A 125 14.51 -7.82 -1.40
CA ILE A 125 13.35 -7.14 -1.99
C ILE A 125 13.54 -5.62 -1.95
N VAL A 126 13.96 -5.09 -0.82
CA VAL A 126 14.18 -3.64 -0.66
C VAL A 126 15.34 -3.15 -1.52
N GLU A 127 16.40 -3.94 -1.66
CA GLU A 127 17.54 -3.61 -2.54
C GLU A 127 17.13 -3.57 -4.02
N GLU A 128 16.32 -4.54 -4.47
CA GLU A 128 15.74 -4.55 -5.82
C GLU A 128 14.96 -3.26 -6.09
N LEU A 129 14.11 -2.84 -5.16
CA LEU A 129 13.30 -1.62 -5.29
C LEU A 129 14.15 -0.33 -5.25
N ARG A 130 15.25 -0.32 -4.51
CA ARG A 130 16.17 0.83 -4.49
C ARG A 130 16.94 1.00 -5.79
N ALA A 131 17.09 -0.07 -6.55
CA ALA A 131 17.79 -0.07 -7.83
C ALA A 131 16.92 0.37 -9.02
N GLU A 132 15.57 0.37 -8.86
CA GLU A 132 14.63 0.87 -9.85
C GLU A 132 14.56 2.41 -9.84
#